data_46bb2f21b46e669486bdfe2129cfea01
#
_entry.id   46bb2f21b46e669486bdfe2129cfea01
#
_cell.length_a   1.000
_cell.length_b   1.000
_cell.length_c   1.000
_cell.angle_alpha   90.00
_cell.angle_beta   90.00
_cell.angle_gamma   90.00
#
_symmetry.space_group_name_H-M   'P 1'
#
loop_
_entity.id
_entity.type
_entity.pdbx_description
1 polymer ?
#
loop_
_entity_poly.entity_id
_entity_poly.type
_entity_poly.pdbx_seq_one_letter_code
_entity_poly.pdbx_strand_id
1 'polypeptide(L)'
;MPAAVQLTAPSATLLEQYLAAMRLLGRKTGRSTTSAARSFCAKIERAGGWEQLTPGRQSDAISKARSFASWLLVTGQLRIDADLMTNVDLRLGVVARGHCPSTYTWFLDATERLHSKPFDIALQWNALMKVAAVTGVAPDRLTDKDLNAARDAIVAAYVNRGMPSSGRNMSAIFTRLQLTLFHTGQLNQPKRRSTKPLVTVAGWTDVPEQFAQTARRYVAQVELSLQPNTVKGIDQALREFGSWLGNNRPEVSSCADLTRSHIEDYKLWLGARHGRYTGRPLDRTTIKNRLINLHCFFDRVTEWGYPNPPQRPLIFTGDLPIVDKPLPRFLDDAAATKLMRTSRADPDPLSRLIVELLARTGIRKGELLALTVDAVVQIGSAYWLRIPVGKLHNDRYIPLHPQLKDMLDDWIDHHRPTGLRSQRLLLENNRPVSSLRVSTALSRLSHEAGIGHVTAHQLRHTLATQAINRGMSIDAIAALLG
;
A
#
# COMPACT_ATOMS: atom_id res chain seq x y z
N MET A 1 7.94 24.47 -19.36
CA MET A 1 8.17 23.63 -20.55
C MET A 1 9.56 23.03 -20.42
N PRO A 2 9.74 21.69 -20.40
CA PRO A 2 11.09 21.12 -20.45
C PRO A 2 11.66 21.33 -21.84
N ALA A 3 12.95 21.77 -21.88
CA ALA A 3 13.67 22.08 -23.08
C ALA A 3 13.63 20.94 -24.09
N ALA A 4 13.30 21.27 -25.31
CA ALA A 4 13.34 20.44 -26.48
C ALA A 4 14.71 19.75 -26.62
N VAL A 5 14.74 18.45 -26.77
CA VAL A 5 15.99 17.70 -26.87
C VAL A 5 16.35 17.53 -28.34
N GLN A 6 17.24 18.34 -28.80
CA GLN A 6 17.98 18.13 -30.05
C GLN A 6 18.88 16.88 -29.90
N LEU A 7 19.11 16.16 -30.98
CA LEU A 7 20.20 15.20 -31.07
C LEU A 7 21.49 15.90 -30.64
N THR A 8 22.17 15.39 -29.62
CA THR A 8 23.30 16.06 -28.97
C THR A 8 24.57 16.11 -29.82
N ALA A 9 24.59 15.36 -30.95
CA ALA A 9 25.74 15.31 -31.86
C ALA A 9 25.27 15.09 -33.33
N PRO A 10 26.11 15.41 -34.34
CA PRO A 10 25.83 15.11 -35.74
C PRO A 10 25.56 13.61 -35.97
N SER A 11 24.63 13.28 -36.84
CA SER A 11 24.18 11.93 -37.11
C SER A 11 25.31 10.95 -37.50
N ALA A 12 26.32 11.42 -38.23
CA ALA A 12 27.49 10.59 -38.59
C ALA A 12 28.28 10.18 -37.35
N THR A 13 28.49 11.10 -36.41
CA THR A 13 29.18 10.83 -35.13
C THR A 13 28.40 9.85 -34.25
N LEU A 14 27.08 10.01 -34.18
CA LEU A 14 26.21 9.06 -33.41
C LEU A 14 26.23 7.66 -33.98
N LEU A 15 26.27 7.52 -35.30
CA LEU A 15 26.38 6.23 -35.97
C LEU A 15 27.73 5.55 -35.66
N GLU A 16 28.82 6.29 -35.74
CA GLU A 16 30.16 5.79 -35.40
C GLU A 16 30.26 5.36 -33.93
N GLN A 17 29.77 6.18 -33.01
CA GLN A 17 29.70 5.85 -31.59
C GLN A 17 28.88 4.59 -31.34
N TYR A 18 27.71 4.46 -31.97
CA TYR A 18 26.89 3.26 -31.89
C TYR A 18 27.63 2.00 -32.39
N LEU A 19 28.25 2.08 -33.56
CA LEU A 19 29.00 0.94 -34.10
C LEU A 19 30.21 0.56 -33.24
N ALA A 20 30.93 1.54 -32.71
CA ALA A 20 32.02 1.31 -31.76
C ALA A 20 31.49 0.65 -30.47
N ALA A 21 30.41 1.14 -29.93
CA ALA A 21 29.77 0.56 -28.74
C ALA A 21 29.29 -0.89 -28.98
N MET A 22 28.74 -1.19 -30.15
CA MET A 22 28.33 -2.56 -30.50
C MET A 22 29.54 -3.52 -30.62
N ARG A 23 30.68 -3.04 -31.18
CA ARG A 23 31.93 -3.82 -31.26
C ARG A 23 32.47 -4.14 -29.85
N LEU A 24 32.49 -3.15 -28.96
CA LEU A 24 32.95 -3.34 -27.58
C LEU A 24 32.10 -4.39 -26.84
N LEU A 25 30.80 -4.50 -27.16
CA LEU A 25 29.90 -5.52 -26.61
C LEU A 25 30.01 -6.90 -27.30
N GLY A 26 30.96 -7.10 -28.23
CA GLY A 26 31.08 -8.31 -29.00
C GLY A 26 29.90 -8.61 -29.92
N ARG A 27 29.03 -7.62 -30.19
CA ARG A 27 27.84 -7.80 -31.03
C ARG A 27 28.17 -7.55 -32.49
N LYS A 28 27.93 -8.55 -33.35
CA LYS A 28 28.06 -8.38 -34.81
C LYS A 28 26.95 -7.43 -35.29
N THR A 29 27.35 -6.27 -35.83
CA THR A 29 26.44 -5.37 -36.52
C THR A 29 26.34 -5.79 -37.98
N GLY A 30 25.25 -6.46 -38.34
CA GLY A 30 25.00 -6.85 -39.74
C GLY A 30 24.68 -5.64 -40.62
N ARG A 31 24.80 -5.80 -41.94
CA ARG A 31 24.49 -4.77 -42.93
C ARG A 31 23.09 -4.15 -42.71
N SER A 32 22.11 -4.96 -42.34
CA SER A 32 20.73 -4.55 -42.05
C SER A 32 20.67 -3.56 -40.88
N THR A 33 21.36 -3.85 -39.75
CA THR A 33 21.36 -2.98 -38.57
C THR A 33 22.01 -1.62 -38.82
N THR A 34 23.14 -1.65 -39.56
CA THR A 34 23.85 -0.40 -39.95
C THR A 34 23.03 0.41 -40.93
N SER A 35 22.38 -0.23 -41.92
CA SER A 35 21.50 0.46 -42.87
C SER A 35 20.28 1.09 -42.19
N ALA A 36 19.67 0.38 -41.22
CA ALA A 36 18.56 0.92 -40.44
C ALA A 36 18.96 2.15 -39.61
N ALA A 37 20.12 2.14 -38.97
CA ALA A 37 20.65 3.28 -38.22
C ALA A 37 20.94 4.48 -39.14
N ARG A 38 21.57 4.25 -40.30
CA ARG A 38 21.77 5.32 -41.32
C ARG A 38 20.45 5.89 -41.81
N SER A 39 19.47 5.05 -42.11
CA SER A 39 18.15 5.50 -42.54
C SER A 39 17.45 6.34 -41.46
N PHE A 40 17.60 5.97 -40.19
CA PHE A 40 17.10 6.73 -39.06
C PHE A 40 17.70 8.14 -39.01
N CYS A 41 19.03 8.25 -39.06
CA CYS A 41 19.74 9.52 -39.09
C CYS A 41 19.33 10.40 -40.29
N ALA A 42 19.32 9.82 -41.51
CA ALA A 42 18.93 10.51 -42.70
C ALA A 42 17.49 11.04 -42.70
N LYS A 43 16.57 10.38 -42.03
CA LYS A 43 15.19 10.86 -41.83
C LYS A 43 15.14 12.11 -40.95
N ILE A 44 15.90 12.11 -39.87
CA ILE A 44 15.98 13.24 -38.92
C ILE A 44 16.62 14.45 -39.61
N GLU A 45 17.73 14.26 -40.33
CA GLU A 45 18.42 15.32 -41.06
C GLU A 45 17.50 15.96 -42.11
N ARG A 46 16.79 15.17 -42.93
CA ARG A 46 15.84 15.70 -43.93
C ARG A 46 14.67 16.43 -43.30
N ALA A 47 14.30 16.11 -42.08
CA ALA A 47 13.24 16.80 -41.36
C ALA A 47 13.71 18.08 -40.65
N GLY A 48 15.02 18.33 -40.58
CA GLY A 48 15.57 19.45 -39.81
C GLY A 48 15.61 19.24 -38.31
N GLY A 49 15.43 17.99 -37.85
CA GLY A 49 15.48 17.61 -36.45
C GLY A 49 14.45 16.56 -36.06
N TRP A 50 14.65 15.91 -34.90
CA TRP A 50 13.74 14.91 -34.37
C TRP A 50 12.33 15.45 -34.10
N GLU A 51 12.22 16.65 -33.59
CA GLU A 51 10.98 17.31 -33.22
C GLU A 51 10.15 17.81 -34.39
N GLN A 52 10.78 17.93 -35.54
CA GLN A 52 10.10 18.28 -36.79
C GLN A 52 9.40 17.08 -37.42
N LEU A 53 9.65 15.86 -36.91
CA LEU A 53 8.95 14.66 -37.33
C LEU A 53 7.60 14.56 -36.63
N THR A 54 6.54 14.26 -37.39
CA THR A 54 5.24 13.92 -36.81
C THR A 54 5.33 12.65 -35.96
N PRO A 55 4.48 12.48 -34.92
CA PRO A 55 4.50 11.28 -34.04
C PRO A 55 4.49 9.96 -34.81
N GLY A 56 3.72 9.87 -35.90
CA GLY A 56 3.69 8.68 -36.77
C GLY A 56 5.03 8.42 -37.47
N ARG A 57 5.72 9.46 -37.94
CA ARG A 57 7.06 9.34 -38.54
C ARG A 57 8.13 9.01 -37.52
N GLN A 58 8.01 9.54 -36.31
CA GLN A 58 8.88 9.18 -35.17
C GLN A 58 8.73 7.70 -34.82
N SER A 59 7.51 7.21 -34.70
CA SER A 59 7.20 5.81 -34.42
C SER A 59 7.75 4.89 -35.53
N ASP A 60 7.56 5.23 -36.81
CA ASP A 60 8.09 4.46 -37.95
C ASP A 60 9.63 4.42 -37.93
N ALA A 61 10.28 5.56 -37.65
CA ALA A 61 11.73 5.64 -37.56
C ALA A 61 12.29 4.72 -36.46
N ILE A 62 11.70 4.79 -35.24
CA ILE A 62 12.08 3.94 -34.13
C ILE A 62 11.85 2.46 -34.46
N SER A 63 10.69 2.10 -34.98
CA SER A 63 10.32 0.73 -35.26
C SER A 63 11.26 0.06 -36.28
N LYS A 64 11.75 0.81 -37.25
CA LYS A 64 12.72 0.35 -38.27
C LYS A 64 14.16 0.25 -37.76
N ALA A 65 14.53 1.01 -36.73
CA ALA A 65 15.87 1.07 -36.16
C ALA A 65 15.92 0.82 -34.64
N ARG A 66 15.14 -0.11 -34.13
CA ARG A 66 14.89 -0.34 -32.69
C ARG A 66 16.15 -0.38 -31.83
N SER A 67 17.20 -1.11 -32.26
CA SER A 67 18.44 -1.23 -31.48
C SER A 67 19.18 0.10 -31.38
N PHE A 68 19.25 0.85 -32.50
CA PHE A 68 19.88 2.16 -32.52
C PHE A 68 19.08 3.19 -31.73
N ALA A 69 17.77 3.24 -31.91
CA ALA A 69 16.90 4.11 -31.13
C ALA A 69 16.95 3.80 -29.63
N SER A 70 16.95 2.51 -29.25
CA SER A 70 17.12 2.12 -27.85
C SER A 70 18.47 2.53 -27.29
N TRP A 71 19.55 2.48 -28.08
CA TRP A 71 20.87 2.93 -27.69
C TRP A 71 20.89 4.46 -27.49
N LEU A 72 20.32 5.22 -28.41
CA LEU A 72 20.21 6.69 -28.28
C LEU A 72 19.46 7.10 -27.00
N LEU A 73 18.37 6.37 -26.66
CA LEU A 73 17.60 6.63 -25.44
C LEU A 73 18.37 6.27 -24.17
N VAL A 74 19.07 5.13 -24.18
CA VAL A 74 19.86 4.69 -23.01
C VAL A 74 21.07 5.60 -22.77
N THR A 75 21.68 6.15 -23.83
CA THR A 75 22.81 7.09 -23.74
C THR A 75 22.39 8.55 -23.59
N GLY A 76 21.09 8.83 -23.51
CA GLY A 76 20.56 10.20 -23.35
C GLY A 76 20.68 11.08 -24.59
N GLN A 77 21.02 10.49 -25.74
CA GLN A 77 21.16 11.19 -27.04
C GLN A 77 19.81 11.49 -27.71
N LEU A 78 18.76 10.77 -27.28
CA LEU A 78 17.39 10.94 -27.74
C LEU A 78 16.47 10.94 -26.52
N ARG A 79 15.40 11.73 -26.58
CA ARG A 79 14.28 11.66 -25.63
C ARG A 79 12.98 11.48 -26.36
N ILE A 80 12.04 10.80 -25.73
CA ILE A 80 10.70 10.59 -26.23
C ILE A 80 9.69 10.79 -25.09
N ASP A 81 8.48 11.14 -25.45
CA ASP A 81 7.38 11.24 -24.49
C ASP A 81 6.78 9.87 -24.15
N ALA A 82 5.85 9.85 -23.22
CA ALA A 82 5.20 8.64 -22.78
C ALA A 82 4.29 8.02 -23.87
N ASP A 83 3.67 8.83 -24.72
CA ASP A 83 2.81 8.38 -25.79
C ASP A 83 3.61 7.60 -26.83
N LEU A 84 4.73 8.16 -27.27
CA LEU A 84 5.63 7.49 -28.21
C LEU A 84 6.27 6.24 -27.56
N MET A 85 6.69 6.33 -26.27
CA MET A 85 7.24 5.21 -25.50
C MET A 85 6.30 3.99 -25.48
N THR A 86 4.99 4.21 -25.37
CA THR A 86 4.01 3.12 -25.33
C THR A 86 3.60 2.63 -26.72
N ASN A 87 3.91 3.41 -27.77
CA ASN A 87 3.56 3.10 -29.16
C ASN A 87 4.61 2.28 -29.90
N VAL A 88 5.81 2.15 -29.35
CA VAL A 88 6.93 1.47 -30.00
C VAL A 88 7.46 0.33 -29.12
N ASP A 89 7.94 -0.73 -29.78
CA ASP A 89 8.61 -1.83 -29.10
C ASP A 89 10.12 -1.55 -28.98
N LEU A 90 10.55 -1.09 -27.83
CA LEU A 90 11.92 -0.72 -27.51
C LEU A 90 12.62 -1.82 -26.69
N ARG A 91 13.90 -2.03 -26.94
CA ARG A 91 14.73 -3.00 -26.23
C ARG A 91 15.62 -2.35 -25.15
N LEU A 92 15.08 -1.35 -24.43
CA LEU A 92 15.84 -0.53 -23.48
C LEU A 92 16.59 -1.36 -22.45
N GLY A 93 15.92 -2.28 -21.78
CA GLY A 93 16.56 -3.11 -20.76
C GLY A 93 17.68 -4.01 -21.29
N VAL A 94 17.54 -4.53 -22.52
CA VAL A 94 18.57 -5.38 -23.16
C VAL A 94 19.79 -4.55 -23.57
N VAL A 95 19.55 -3.35 -24.12
CA VAL A 95 20.62 -2.45 -24.54
C VAL A 95 21.36 -1.89 -23.32
N ALA A 96 20.62 -1.45 -22.31
CA ALA A 96 21.19 -0.89 -21.08
C ALA A 96 22.08 -1.85 -20.29
N ARG A 97 21.78 -3.16 -20.29
CA ARG A 97 22.67 -4.16 -19.65
C ARG A 97 24.10 -4.11 -20.19
N GLY A 98 24.25 -3.87 -21.49
CA GLY A 98 25.57 -3.78 -22.09
C GLY A 98 26.23 -2.42 -21.94
N HIS A 99 25.47 -1.33 -21.97
CA HIS A 99 26.01 0.04 -21.97
C HIS A 99 26.15 0.64 -20.57
N CYS A 100 25.38 0.14 -19.59
CA CYS A 100 25.42 0.62 -18.22
C CYS A 100 25.62 -0.58 -17.25
N PRO A 101 26.70 -1.35 -17.36
CA PRO A 101 26.89 -2.58 -16.58
C PRO A 101 26.94 -2.30 -15.09
N SER A 102 27.56 -1.23 -14.63
CA SER A 102 27.60 -0.84 -13.22
C SER A 102 26.21 -0.53 -12.65
N THR A 103 25.39 0.19 -13.39
CA THR A 103 23.99 0.47 -13.00
C THR A 103 23.16 -0.82 -12.97
N TYR A 104 23.40 -1.73 -13.91
CA TYR A 104 22.70 -3.02 -13.91
C TYR A 104 23.13 -3.90 -12.74
N THR A 105 24.43 -3.96 -12.43
CA THR A 105 24.94 -4.70 -11.25
C THR A 105 24.37 -4.13 -9.96
N TRP A 106 24.39 -2.81 -9.80
CA TRP A 106 23.75 -2.14 -8.65
C TRP A 106 22.26 -2.53 -8.50
N PHE A 107 21.53 -2.58 -9.61
CA PHE A 107 20.13 -2.96 -9.60
C PHE A 107 19.93 -4.46 -9.29
N LEU A 108 20.79 -5.33 -9.85
CA LEU A 108 20.78 -6.75 -9.56
C LEU A 108 21.05 -7.03 -8.07
N ASP A 109 22.07 -6.45 -7.50
CA ASP A 109 22.39 -6.58 -6.07
C ASP A 109 21.18 -6.23 -5.19
N ALA A 110 20.46 -5.18 -5.55
CA ALA A 110 19.26 -4.78 -4.83
C ALA A 110 18.14 -5.83 -4.96
N THR A 111 17.91 -6.35 -6.16
CA THR A 111 16.84 -7.32 -6.42
C THR A 111 17.15 -8.70 -5.87
N GLU A 112 18.41 -9.12 -5.85
CA GLU A 112 18.88 -10.38 -5.25
C GLU A 112 18.69 -10.36 -3.73
N ARG A 113 19.12 -9.27 -3.07
CA ARG A 113 18.89 -9.08 -1.62
C ARG A 113 17.42 -9.09 -1.24
N LEU A 114 16.51 -8.78 -2.18
CA LEU A 114 15.08 -8.82 -2.01
C LEU A 114 14.44 -10.16 -2.43
N HIS A 115 15.24 -11.17 -2.76
CA HIS A 115 14.80 -12.48 -3.27
C HIS A 115 13.81 -12.35 -4.44
N SER A 116 14.06 -11.39 -5.34
CA SER A 116 13.19 -11.13 -6.48
C SER A 116 13.31 -12.25 -7.52
N LYS A 117 12.20 -12.64 -8.14
CA LYS A 117 12.21 -13.65 -9.20
C LYS A 117 12.86 -13.09 -10.47
N PRO A 118 13.62 -13.88 -11.26
CA PRO A 118 14.29 -13.43 -12.47
C PRO A 118 13.38 -12.70 -13.46
N PHE A 119 12.13 -13.17 -13.62
CA PHE A 119 11.14 -12.53 -14.47
C PHE A 119 10.77 -11.13 -13.98
N ASP A 120 10.57 -10.97 -12.67
CA ASP A 120 10.24 -9.68 -12.06
C ASP A 120 11.42 -8.69 -12.15
N ILE A 121 12.66 -9.19 -12.05
CA ILE A 121 13.88 -8.39 -12.22
C ILE A 121 13.90 -7.77 -13.63
N ALA A 122 13.68 -8.61 -14.66
CA ALA A 122 13.69 -8.15 -16.04
C ALA A 122 12.60 -7.10 -16.32
N LEU A 123 11.39 -7.28 -15.77
CA LEU A 123 10.29 -6.32 -15.90
C LEU A 123 10.60 -4.99 -15.22
N GLN A 124 11.11 -5.04 -13.99
CA GLN A 124 11.47 -3.84 -13.22
C GLN A 124 12.64 -3.08 -13.85
N TRP A 125 13.67 -3.81 -14.34
CA TRP A 125 14.78 -3.20 -15.05
C TRP A 125 14.33 -2.46 -16.31
N ASN A 126 13.48 -3.10 -17.12
CA ASN A 126 12.93 -2.45 -18.32
C ASN A 126 12.07 -1.22 -17.96
N ALA A 127 11.29 -1.29 -16.89
CA ALA A 127 10.51 -0.15 -16.40
C ALA A 127 11.41 1.00 -15.91
N LEU A 128 12.51 0.70 -15.19
CA LEU A 128 13.49 1.68 -14.76
C LEU A 128 14.12 2.41 -15.96
N MET A 129 14.48 1.66 -17.01
CA MET A 129 15.02 2.25 -18.23
C MET A 129 13.98 3.11 -18.99
N LYS A 130 12.71 2.74 -18.95
CA LYS A 130 11.63 3.59 -19.50
C LYS A 130 11.50 4.89 -18.75
N VAL A 131 11.59 4.87 -17.41
CA VAL A 131 11.58 6.09 -16.60
C VAL A 131 12.76 6.99 -16.98
N ALA A 132 13.97 6.44 -17.03
CA ALA A 132 15.16 7.19 -17.39
C ALA A 132 15.05 7.81 -18.80
N ALA A 133 14.52 7.07 -19.77
CA ALA A 133 14.34 7.56 -21.14
C ALA A 133 13.28 8.67 -21.27
N VAL A 134 12.21 8.64 -20.48
CA VAL A 134 11.17 9.68 -20.47
C VAL A 134 11.59 10.91 -19.69
N THR A 135 12.22 10.72 -18.52
CA THR A 135 12.61 11.83 -17.64
C THR A 135 13.96 12.44 -18.02
N GLY A 136 14.84 11.67 -18.66
CA GLY A 136 16.24 12.05 -18.91
C GLY A 136 17.09 12.05 -17.65
N VAL A 137 16.61 11.45 -16.55
CA VAL A 137 17.34 11.34 -15.27
C VAL A 137 17.98 9.95 -15.18
N ALA A 138 19.24 9.92 -14.77
CA ALA A 138 19.96 8.65 -14.60
C ALA A 138 19.28 7.78 -13.52
N PRO A 139 19.25 6.44 -13.68
CA PRO A 139 18.54 5.53 -12.80
C PRO A 139 18.90 5.64 -11.32
N ASP A 140 20.16 5.91 -11.00
CA ASP A 140 20.70 6.07 -9.65
C ASP A 140 20.39 7.44 -9.01
N ARG A 141 19.87 8.40 -9.81
CA ARG A 141 19.52 9.76 -9.37
C ARG A 141 18.03 10.07 -9.39
N LEU A 142 17.20 9.09 -9.76
CA LEU A 142 15.75 9.25 -9.80
C LEU A 142 15.20 9.61 -8.42
N THR A 143 14.28 10.57 -8.40
CA THR A 143 13.50 10.94 -7.22
C THR A 143 12.09 10.32 -7.25
N ASP A 144 11.39 10.36 -6.12
CA ASP A 144 9.96 9.97 -6.07
C ASP A 144 9.11 10.79 -7.05
N LYS A 145 9.44 12.06 -7.26
CA LYS A 145 8.74 12.94 -8.21
C LYS A 145 8.93 12.44 -9.65
N ASP A 146 10.15 12.10 -10.03
CA ASP A 146 10.47 11.62 -11.38
C ASP A 146 9.77 10.28 -11.67
N LEU A 147 9.87 9.33 -10.74
CA LEU A 147 9.23 8.03 -10.90
C LEU A 147 7.71 8.16 -10.97
N ASN A 148 7.09 8.98 -10.12
CA ASN A 148 5.65 9.15 -10.11
C ASN A 148 5.16 9.85 -11.38
N ALA A 149 5.83 10.92 -11.84
CA ALA A 149 5.48 11.63 -13.05
C ALA A 149 5.58 10.72 -14.29
N ALA A 150 6.68 9.98 -14.44
CA ALA A 150 6.85 9.03 -15.55
C ALA A 150 5.83 7.90 -15.50
N ARG A 151 5.56 7.34 -14.32
CA ARG A 151 4.53 6.31 -14.14
C ARG A 151 3.17 6.81 -14.58
N ASP A 152 2.75 7.98 -14.10
CA ASP A 152 1.41 8.50 -14.36
C ASP A 152 1.25 8.84 -15.86
N ALA A 153 2.27 9.39 -16.50
CA ALA A 153 2.29 9.64 -17.93
C ALA A 153 2.23 8.35 -18.77
N ILE A 154 3.06 7.34 -18.46
CA ILE A 154 3.09 6.06 -19.19
C ILE A 154 1.78 5.29 -19.01
N VAL A 155 1.21 5.28 -17.79
CA VAL A 155 -0.08 4.61 -17.52
C VAL A 155 -1.22 5.31 -18.26
N ALA A 156 -1.25 6.64 -18.25
CA ALA A 156 -2.23 7.44 -18.99
C ALA A 156 -2.14 7.18 -20.49
N ALA A 157 -0.94 7.13 -21.06
CA ALA A 157 -0.72 6.83 -22.47
C ALA A 157 -1.30 5.46 -22.88
N TYR A 158 -1.14 4.41 -22.06
CA TYR A 158 -1.78 3.11 -22.31
C TYR A 158 -3.31 3.19 -22.27
N VAL A 159 -3.87 3.94 -21.30
CA VAL A 159 -5.32 4.10 -21.14
C VAL A 159 -5.89 4.85 -22.34
N ASN A 160 -5.27 5.96 -22.74
CA ASN A 160 -5.69 6.78 -23.91
C ASN A 160 -5.67 5.99 -25.22
N ARG A 161 -4.81 4.99 -25.34
CA ARG A 161 -4.75 4.06 -26.47
C ARG A 161 -5.76 2.90 -26.39
N GLY A 162 -6.68 2.91 -25.43
CA GLY A 162 -7.65 1.83 -25.24
C GLY A 162 -7.07 0.54 -24.67
N MET A 163 -5.90 0.60 -24.01
CA MET A 163 -5.21 -0.54 -23.42
C MET A 163 -5.16 -0.46 -21.87
N PRO A 164 -6.30 -0.37 -21.16
CA PRO A 164 -6.32 -0.16 -19.71
C PRO A 164 -5.72 -1.32 -18.91
N SER A 165 -5.74 -2.54 -19.46
CA SER A 165 -5.11 -3.73 -18.85
C SER A 165 -3.59 -3.59 -18.84
N SER A 166 -2.98 -3.13 -19.92
CA SER A 166 -1.54 -2.85 -20.02
C SER A 166 -1.14 -1.74 -19.07
N GLY A 167 -1.95 -0.69 -18.95
CA GLY A 167 -1.76 0.38 -17.97
C GLY A 167 -1.77 -0.14 -16.52
N ARG A 168 -2.72 -1.02 -16.16
CA ARG A 168 -2.76 -1.66 -14.83
C ARG A 168 -1.52 -2.52 -14.56
N ASN A 169 -1.11 -3.33 -15.52
CA ASN A 169 0.07 -4.18 -15.41
C ASN A 169 1.34 -3.32 -15.22
N MET A 170 1.49 -2.27 -16.02
CA MET A 170 2.62 -1.34 -15.89
C MET A 170 2.62 -0.63 -14.54
N SER A 171 1.46 -0.17 -14.04
CA SER A 171 1.33 0.41 -12.69
C SER A 171 1.78 -0.56 -11.59
N ALA A 172 1.51 -1.86 -11.72
CA ALA A 172 1.96 -2.88 -10.77
C ALA A 172 3.49 -3.06 -10.82
N ILE A 173 4.08 -3.03 -12.02
CA ILE A 173 5.55 -3.11 -12.20
C ILE A 173 6.22 -1.88 -11.57
N PHE A 174 5.73 -0.67 -11.81
CA PHE A 174 6.25 0.55 -11.19
C PHE A 174 6.15 0.53 -9.67
N THR A 175 5.08 -0.05 -9.13
CA THR A 175 4.95 -0.18 -7.67
C THR A 175 5.99 -1.14 -7.08
N ARG A 176 6.34 -2.22 -7.78
CA ARG A 176 7.43 -3.12 -7.37
C ARG A 176 8.79 -2.43 -7.53
N LEU A 177 9.02 -1.74 -8.63
CA LEU A 177 10.23 -0.96 -8.86
C LEU A 177 10.45 0.08 -7.76
N GLN A 178 9.42 0.86 -7.40
CA GLN A 178 9.51 1.82 -6.31
C GLN A 178 9.88 1.15 -4.99
N LEU A 179 9.34 -0.05 -4.73
CA LEU A 179 9.67 -0.81 -3.53
C LEU A 179 11.14 -1.25 -3.53
N THR A 180 11.65 -1.72 -4.68
CA THR A 180 13.07 -2.06 -4.84
C THR A 180 13.94 -0.84 -4.59
N LEU A 181 13.66 0.29 -5.22
CA LEU A 181 14.41 1.53 -5.03
C LEU A 181 14.28 2.14 -3.62
N PHE A 182 13.18 1.88 -2.92
CA PHE A 182 13.06 2.19 -1.50
C PHE A 182 14.08 1.39 -0.66
N HIS A 183 14.21 0.10 -0.92
CA HIS A 183 15.14 -0.74 -0.15
C HIS A 183 16.61 -0.45 -0.46
N THR A 184 16.95 0.11 -1.63
CA THR A 184 18.30 0.67 -1.90
C THR A 184 18.57 1.98 -1.15
N GLY A 185 17.57 2.60 -0.57
CA GLY A 185 17.70 3.89 0.11
C GLY A 185 17.42 5.10 -0.78
N GLN A 186 17.14 4.89 -2.05
CA GLN A 186 16.99 5.97 -3.03
C GLN A 186 15.63 6.66 -2.96
N LEU A 187 14.54 5.90 -2.80
CA LEU A 187 13.18 6.42 -2.81
C LEU A 187 12.46 6.20 -1.48
N ASN A 188 11.33 6.89 -1.29
CA ASN A 188 10.44 6.67 -0.17
C ASN A 188 9.59 5.40 -0.35
N GLN A 189 9.14 4.84 0.77
CA GLN A 189 8.27 3.67 0.73
C GLN A 189 6.99 3.97 -0.07
N PRO A 190 6.63 3.13 -1.07
CA PRO A 190 5.41 3.36 -1.83
C PRO A 190 4.19 3.27 -0.92
N LYS A 191 3.34 4.29 -0.96
CA LYS A 191 2.05 4.26 -0.24
C LYS A 191 1.25 3.05 -0.72
N ARG A 192 0.66 2.29 0.22
CA ARG A 192 -0.28 1.23 -0.14
C ARG A 192 -1.45 1.86 -0.89
N ARG A 193 -1.59 1.56 -2.17
CA ARG A 193 -2.85 1.82 -2.85
C ARG A 193 -3.89 0.87 -2.23
N SER A 194 -4.96 1.41 -1.70
CA SER A 194 -6.15 0.61 -1.41
C SER A 194 -6.61 0.00 -2.74
N THR A 195 -6.56 -1.33 -2.86
CA THR A 195 -7.05 -2.06 -4.05
C THR A 195 -8.57 -2.00 -4.16
N LYS A 196 -9.23 -1.65 -3.06
CA LYS A 196 -10.61 -1.19 -3.12
C LYS A 196 -10.53 0.32 -3.32
N PRO A 197 -11.23 0.90 -4.32
CA PRO A 197 -11.53 2.30 -4.21
C PRO A 197 -12.00 2.43 -2.77
N LEU A 198 -11.34 3.28 -1.96
CA LEU A 198 -12.02 3.87 -0.83
C LEU A 198 -13.33 4.28 -1.47
N VAL A 199 -14.34 3.48 -1.17
CA VAL A 199 -15.67 3.92 -1.45
C VAL A 199 -15.70 5.22 -0.74
N THR A 200 -15.59 6.24 -1.52
CA THR A 200 -15.74 7.56 -1.04
C THR A 200 -16.95 7.55 -0.16
N VAL A 201 -16.74 7.43 1.15
CA VAL A 201 -17.55 8.22 2.02
C VAL A 201 -17.57 9.54 1.29
N ALA A 202 -18.76 10.01 0.92
CA ALA A 202 -18.95 11.19 0.11
C ALA A 202 -17.86 12.18 0.45
N GLY A 203 -17.16 12.68 -0.57
CA GLY A 203 -16.18 13.72 -0.31
C GLY A 203 -16.91 14.85 0.42
N TRP A 204 -16.20 15.83 0.89
CA TRP A 204 -16.84 17.01 1.45
C TRP A 204 -17.61 17.84 0.40
N THR A 205 -17.71 17.36 -0.85
CA THR A 205 -18.37 18.05 -1.99
C THR A 205 -19.88 18.21 -1.84
N ASP A 206 -20.55 17.22 -1.24
CA ASP A 206 -22.01 17.24 -1.05
C ASP A 206 -22.40 17.65 0.39
N VAL A 207 -21.49 18.28 1.11
CA VAL A 207 -21.67 18.71 2.50
C VAL A 207 -21.86 20.22 2.54
N PRO A 208 -22.80 20.76 3.32
CA PRO A 208 -22.95 22.20 3.51
C PRO A 208 -21.61 22.82 3.96
N GLU A 209 -21.16 23.88 3.26
CA GLU A 209 -19.77 24.36 3.38
C GLU A 209 -19.39 24.79 4.80
N GLN A 210 -20.26 25.50 5.52
CA GLN A 210 -19.96 25.95 6.89
C GLN A 210 -19.88 24.75 7.85
N PHE A 211 -20.76 23.75 7.70
CA PHE A 211 -20.67 22.50 8.45
C PHE A 211 -19.35 21.78 8.13
N ALA A 212 -18.99 21.71 6.85
CA ALA A 212 -17.75 21.06 6.40
C ALA A 212 -16.49 21.73 6.98
N GLN A 213 -16.45 23.06 7.04
CA GLN A 213 -15.35 23.83 7.63
C GLN A 213 -15.21 23.52 9.13
N THR A 214 -16.32 23.56 9.87
CA THR A 214 -16.35 23.23 11.30
C THR A 214 -15.89 21.79 11.55
N ALA A 215 -16.38 20.84 10.77
CA ALA A 215 -16.05 19.44 10.90
C ALA A 215 -14.57 19.15 10.56
N ARG A 216 -14.03 19.76 9.50
CA ARG A 216 -12.60 19.65 9.14
C ARG A 216 -11.70 20.21 10.24
N ARG A 217 -12.06 21.38 10.79
CA ARG A 217 -11.34 21.99 11.91
C ARG A 217 -11.33 21.06 13.13
N TYR A 218 -12.46 20.46 13.46
CA TYR A 218 -12.56 19.49 14.55
C TYR A 218 -11.71 18.25 14.31
N VAL A 219 -11.78 17.65 13.11
CA VAL A 219 -10.96 16.47 12.76
C VAL A 219 -9.47 16.78 12.90
N ALA A 220 -9.00 17.93 12.42
CA ALA A 220 -7.62 18.35 12.56
C ALA A 220 -7.16 18.49 14.02
N GLN A 221 -8.05 18.94 14.93
CA GLN A 221 -7.73 19.04 16.35
C GLN A 221 -7.65 17.66 17.03
N VAL A 222 -8.62 16.77 16.77
CA VAL A 222 -8.60 15.44 17.38
C VAL A 222 -7.53 14.52 16.80
N GLU A 223 -7.03 14.80 15.60
CA GLU A 223 -5.90 14.08 15.00
C GLU A 223 -4.61 14.23 15.82
N LEU A 224 -4.44 15.33 16.56
CA LEU A 224 -3.28 15.55 17.40
C LEU A 224 -3.28 14.68 18.67
N SER A 225 -4.44 14.17 19.09
CA SER A 225 -4.61 13.47 20.37
C SER A 225 -5.15 12.05 20.28
N LEU A 226 -5.82 11.70 19.16
CA LEU A 226 -6.46 10.40 19.03
C LEU A 226 -5.72 9.47 18.05
N GLN A 227 -5.92 8.18 18.24
CA GLN A 227 -5.37 7.17 17.34
C GLN A 227 -5.94 7.31 15.92
N PRO A 228 -5.13 7.11 14.85
CA PRO A 228 -5.54 7.31 13.45
C PRO A 228 -6.83 6.60 13.05
N ASN A 229 -7.07 5.38 13.57
CA ASN A 229 -8.30 4.63 13.28
C ASN A 229 -9.54 5.26 13.94
N THR A 230 -9.39 5.87 15.10
CA THR A 230 -10.47 6.61 15.79
C THR A 230 -10.81 7.87 14.99
N VAL A 231 -9.80 8.64 14.61
CA VAL A 231 -9.96 9.85 13.77
C VAL A 231 -10.66 9.51 12.45
N LYS A 232 -10.24 8.42 11.80
CA LYS A 232 -10.91 7.94 10.57
C LYS A 232 -12.38 7.60 10.79
N GLY A 233 -12.74 7.03 11.94
CA GLY A 233 -14.13 6.75 12.29
C GLY A 233 -14.96 8.01 12.50
N ILE A 234 -14.37 9.01 13.14
CA ILE A 234 -14.96 10.35 13.35
C ILE A 234 -15.18 11.05 12.00
N ASP A 235 -14.11 11.18 11.21
CA ASP A 235 -14.15 11.80 9.88
C ASP A 235 -15.20 11.15 8.97
N GLN A 236 -15.30 9.82 9.00
CA GLN A 236 -16.32 9.10 8.24
C GLN A 236 -17.75 9.42 8.73
N ALA A 237 -17.98 9.50 10.05
CA ALA A 237 -19.29 9.80 10.60
C ALA A 237 -19.73 11.23 10.24
N LEU A 238 -18.82 12.19 10.33
CA LEU A 238 -19.08 13.60 10.02
C LEU A 238 -19.39 13.80 8.52
N ARG A 239 -18.61 13.19 7.64
CA ARG A 239 -18.88 13.27 6.19
C ARG A 239 -20.17 12.58 5.80
N GLU A 240 -20.50 11.46 6.42
CA GLU A 240 -21.74 10.72 6.16
C GLU A 240 -22.96 11.54 6.60
N PHE A 241 -22.90 12.15 7.77
CA PHE A 241 -23.96 13.04 8.27
C PHE A 241 -24.07 14.31 7.41
N GLY A 242 -22.93 14.95 7.12
CA GLY A 242 -22.92 16.17 6.29
C GLY A 242 -23.42 15.93 4.87
N SER A 243 -23.07 14.80 4.24
CA SER A 243 -23.63 14.42 2.93
C SER A 243 -25.14 14.14 3.00
N TRP A 244 -25.61 13.54 4.09
CA TRP A 244 -27.04 13.38 4.31
C TRP A 244 -27.74 14.73 4.44
N LEU A 245 -27.16 15.68 5.18
CA LEU A 245 -27.70 17.05 5.30
C LEU A 245 -27.79 17.71 3.92
N GLY A 246 -26.72 17.76 3.16
CA GLY A 246 -26.71 18.40 1.84
C GLY A 246 -27.75 17.83 0.86
N ASN A 247 -28.03 16.52 0.97
CA ASN A 247 -28.99 15.86 0.09
C ASN A 247 -30.45 15.91 0.57
N ASN A 248 -30.70 16.05 1.89
CA ASN A 248 -32.05 15.90 2.46
C ASN A 248 -32.49 17.13 3.23
N ARG A 249 -31.60 18.06 3.56
CA ARG A 249 -31.88 19.26 4.37
C ARG A 249 -31.07 20.46 3.86
N PRO A 250 -31.33 20.91 2.63
CA PRO A 250 -30.56 21.98 1.99
C PRO A 250 -30.66 23.32 2.72
N GLU A 251 -31.67 23.48 3.59
CA GLU A 251 -31.85 24.65 4.46
C GLU A 251 -30.79 24.74 5.57
N VAL A 252 -30.13 23.63 5.91
CA VAL A 252 -29.10 23.57 6.97
C VAL A 252 -27.75 23.92 6.37
N SER A 253 -27.20 25.06 6.74
CA SER A 253 -25.87 25.51 6.28
C SER A 253 -24.76 25.29 7.32
N SER A 254 -25.12 25.39 8.62
CA SER A 254 -24.15 25.33 9.74
C SER A 254 -24.68 24.46 10.88
N CYS A 255 -23.85 24.28 11.93
CA CYS A 255 -24.31 23.58 13.13
C CYS A 255 -25.39 24.33 13.91
N ALA A 256 -25.47 25.63 13.78
CA ALA A 256 -26.50 26.44 14.48
C ALA A 256 -27.89 26.21 13.92
N ASP A 257 -28.01 25.80 12.67
CA ASP A 257 -29.32 25.56 12.00
C ASP A 257 -29.89 24.18 12.35
N LEU A 258 -29.09 23.35 13.03
CA LEU A 258 -29.51 21.99 13.38
C LEU A 258 -30.53 21.97 14.49
N THR A 259 -31.58 21.19 14.28
CA THR A 259 -32.64 20.94 15.24
C THR A 259 -32.69 19.47 15.65
N ARG A 260 -33.44 19.21 16.72
CA ARG A 260 -33.68 17.83 17.18
C ARG A 260 -34.32 16.96 16.09
N SER A 261 -35.28 17.51 15.33
CA SER A 261 -35.91 16.76 14.23
C SER A 261 -34.94 16.29 13.16
N HIS A 262 -33.93 17.09 12.84
CA HIS A 262 -32.88 16.65 11.88
C HIS A 262 -32.13 15.40 12.37
N ILE A 263 -31.90 15.29 13.68
CA ILE A 263 -31.23 14.08 14.25
C ILE A 263 -32.20 12.89 14.22
N GLU A 264 -33.47 13.09 14.48
CA GLU A 264 -34.47 12.01 14.43
C GLU A 264 -34.61 11.45 13.01
N ASP A 265 -34.72 12.33 12.02
CA ASP A 265 -34.75 11.94 10.61
C ASP A 265 -33.46 11.22 10.18
N TYR A 266 -32.28 11.70 10.60
CA TYR A 266 -31.02 11.04 10.34
C TYR A 266 -30.93 9.65 10.98
N LYS A 267 -31.46 9.47 12.20
CA LYS A 267 -31.51 8.17 12.87
C LYS A 267 -32.37 7.16 12.09
N LEU A 268 -33.53 7.60 11.60
CA LEU A 268 -34.40 6.77 10.76
C LEU A 268 -33.70 6.37 9.47
N TRP A 269 -33.09 7.34 8.79
CA TRP A 269 -32.32 7.10 7.57
C TRP A 269 -31.13 6.14 7.81
N LEU A 270 -30.37 6.34 8.90
CA LEU A 270 -29.23 5.51 9.26
C LEU A 270 -29.67 4.07 9.57
N GLY A 271 -30.82 3.89 10.25
CA GLY A 271 -31.41 2.60 10.56
C GLY A 271 -31.88 1.82 9.33
N ALA A 272 -32.34 2.52 8.30
CA ALA A 272 -32.76 1.92 7.02
C ALA A 272 -31.59 1.58 6.08
N ARG A 273 -30.35 2.05 6.37
CA ARG A 273 -29.20 1.82 5.51
C ARG A 273 -28.71 0.39 5.54
N HIS A 274 -28.26 -0.04 4.39
CA HIS A 274 -27.59 -1.32 4.22
C HIS A 274 -26.08 -1.14 4.09
N GLY A 275 -25.33 -2.04 4.69
CA GLY A 275 -23.88 -2.10 4.57
C GLY A 275 -23.49 -2.35 3.12
N ARG A 276 -22.71 -1.45 2.54
CA ARG A 276 -22.36 -1.44 1.12
C ARG A 276 -21.69 -2.75 0.63
N TYR A 277 -20.98 -3.44 1.49
CA TYR A 277 -20.30 -4.68 1.14
C TYR A 277 -21.09 -5.94 1.50
N THR A 278 -21.97 -5.83 2.50
CA THR A 278 -22.72 -6.97 3.03
C THR A 278 -24.13 -7.05 2.46
N GLY A 279 -24.64 -5.95 1.93
CA GLY A 279 -26.05 -5.83 1.51
C GLY A 279 -27.06 -6.01 2.66
N ARG A 280 -26.57 -6.16 3.91
CA ARG A 280 -27.40 -6.32 5.11
C ARG A 280 -27.62 -4.97 5.79
N PRO A 281 -28.71 -4.79 6.57
CA PRO A 281 -28.90 -3.60 7.39
C PRO A 281 -27.65 -3.31 8.25
N LEU A 282 -27.39 -2.04 8.52
CA LEU A 282 -26.30 -1.66 9.42
C LEU A 282 -26.54 -2.26 10.81
N ASP A 283 -25.49 -2.82 11.36
CA ASP A 283 -25.53 -3.38 12.71
C ASP A 283 -25.61 -2.26 13.76
N ARG A 284 -26.30 -2.56 14.87
CA ARG A 284 -26.55 -1.63 15.99
C ARG A 284 -25.27 -1.00 16.54
N THR A 285 -24.16 -1.74 16.56
CA THR A 285 -22.86 -1.21 17.00
C THR A 285 -22.34 -0.16 16.04
N THR A 286 -22.50 -0.35 14.73
CA THR A 286 -22.13 0.64 13.72
C THR A 286 -22.97 1.91 13.86
N ILE A 287 -24.29 1.80 14.00
CA ILE A 287 -25.19 2.93 14.23
C ILE A 287 -24.80 3.67 15.50
N LYS A 288 -24.62 2.96 16.61
CA LYS A 288 -24.17 3.51 17.88
C LYS A 288 -22.87 4.32 17.74
N ASN A 289 -21.87 3.76 17.09
CA ASN A 289 -20.58 4.44 16.90
C ASN A 289 -20.71 5.71 16.04
N ARG A 290 -21.59 5.72 15.03
CA ARG A 290 -21.90 6.92 14.24
C ARG A 290 -22.50 8.02 15.11
N LEU A 291 -23.50 7.67 15.90
CA LEU A 291 -24.17 8.61 16.80
C LEU A 291 -23.25 9.12 17.93
N ILE A 292 -22.41 8.26 18.50
CA ILE A 292 -21.41 8.68 19.49
C ILE A 292 -20.44 9.70 18.90
N ASN A 293 -19.93 9.46 17.70
CA ASN A 293 -18.99 10.38 17.05
C ASN A 293 -19.65 11.75 16.78
N LEU A 294 -20.92 11.77 16.37
CA LEU A 294 -21.68 13.02 16.19
C LEU A 294 -21.96 13.71 17.52
N HIS A 295 -22.35 12.96 18.54
CA HIS A 295 -22.57 13.51 19.89
C HIS A 295 -21.31 14.18 20.42
N CYS A 296 -20.19 13.48 20.42
CA CYS A 296 -18.92 14.07 20.84
C CYS A 296 -18.51 15.29 19.99
N PHE A 297 -18.80 15.30 18.69
CA PHE A 297 -18.53 16.43 17.83
C PHE A 297 -19.35 17.66 18.25
N PHE A 298 -20.67 17.53 18.40
CA PHE A 298 -21.53 18.64 18.77
C PHE A 298 -21.22 19.20 20.16
N ASP A 299 -20.92 18.32 21.12
CA ASP A 299 -20.51 18.74 22.46
C ASP A 299 -19.20 19.56 22.40
N ARG A 300 -18.19 19.06 21.65
CA ARG A 300 -16.89 19.74 21.55
C ARG A 300 -16.97 21.04 20.75
N VAL A 301 -17.79 21.12 19.71
CA VAL A 301 -18.00 22.37 18.96
C VAL A 301 -18.54 23.47 19.88
N THR A 302 -19.46 23.11 20.79
CA THR A 302 -20.02 24.03 21.78
C THR A 302 -18.99 24.36 22.88
N GLU A 303 -18.37 23.34 23.47
CA GLU A 303 -17.41 23.47 24.55
C GLU A 303 -16.13 24.26 24.15
N TRP A 304 -15.66 24.09 22.91
CA TRP A 304 -14.48 24.77 22.40
C TRP A 304 -14.78 26.16 21.81
N GLY A 305 -16.02 26.61 21.85
CA GLY A 305 -16.42 27.93 21.36
C GLY A 305 -16.21 28.10 19.86
N TYR A 306 -16.52 27.07 19.07
CA TYR A 306 -16.47 27.19 17.62
C TYR A 306 -17.58 28.14 17.11
N PRO A 307 -17.38 28.78 15.94
CA PRO A 307 -18.43 29.57 15.33
C PRO A 307 -19.68 28.74 15.02
N ASN A 308 -20.85 29.32 15.22
CA ASN A 308 -22.14 28.70 14.91
C ASN A 308 -22.37 27.32 15.54
N PRO A 309 -22.20 27.16 16.88
CA PRO A 309 -22.46 25.88 17.55
C PRO A 309 -23.98 25.58 17.55
N PRO A 310 -24.39 24.34 17.80
CA PRO A 310 -25.79 24.02 18.03
C PRO A 310 -26.35 24.83 19.20
N GLN A 311 -27.59 25.34 19.08
CA GLN A 311 -28.24 26.16 20.13
C GLN A 311 -28.55 25.35 21.39
N ARG A 312 -28.64 24.02 21.28
CA ARG A 312 -28.93 23.08 22.38
C ARG A 312 -28.32 21.70 22.06
N PRO A 313 -28.17 20.83 23.08
CA PRO A 313 -27.76 19.45 22.84
C PRO A 313 -28.71 18.76 21.84
N LEU A 314 -28.14 18.11 20.83
CA LEU A 314 -28.90 17.47 19.74
C LEU A 314 -29.06 15.96 19.93
N ILE A 315 -28.09 15.31 20.53
CA ILE A 315 -28.04 13.85 20.74
C ILE A 315 -27.88 13.56 22.23
N PHE A 316 -28.69 12.65 22.74
CA PHE A 316 -28.73 12.26 24.15
C PHE A 316 -28.34 10.78 24.30
N THR A 317 -27.97 10.37 25.51
CA THR A 317 -27.61 8.96 25.80
C THR A 317 -28.74 7.99 25.42
N GLY A 318 -30.01 8.40 25.58
CA GLY A 318 -31.18 7.61 25.18
C GLY A 318 -31.35 7.42 23.67
N ASP A 319 -30.62 8.19 22.85
CA ASP A 319 -30.63 8.02 21.39
C ASP A 319 -29.74 6.86 20.92
N LEU A 320 -28.84 6.42 21.78
CA LEU A 320 -27.86 5.41 21.42
C LEU A 320 -28.48 4.02 21.47
N PRO A 321 -28.40 3.24 20.39
CA PRO A 321 -28.91 1.85 20.39
C PRO A 321 -28.29 1.01 21.50
N ILE A 322 -29.12 0.25 22.19
CA ILE A 322 -28.64 -0.79 23.09
C ILE A 322 -27.99 -1.88 22.26
N VAL A 323 -26.76 -2.23 22.62
CA VAL A 323 -25.97 -3.25 21.95
C VAL A 323 -25.75 -4.38 22.93
N ASP A 324 -26.16 -5.59 22.53
CA ASP A 324 -25.90 -6.81 23.29
C ASP A 324 -24.38 -7.03 23.42
N LYS A 325 -23.96 -7.45 24.60
CA LYS A 325 -22.57 -7.84 24.87
C LYS A 325 -22.53 -9.37 25.04
N PRO A 326 -22.47 -10.13 23.94
CA PRO A 326 -22.36 -11.57 24.04
C PRO A 326 -21.07 -11.96 24.79
N LEU A 327 -21.11 -13.10 25.47
CA LEU A 327 -19.91 -13.63 26.09
C LEU A 327 -18.80 -13.82 25.06
N PRO A 328 -17.54 -13.58 25.46
CA PRO A 328 -16.41 -13.80 24.57
C PRO A 328 -16.38 -15.22 24.04
N ARG A 329 -16.33 -15.37 22.72
CA ARG A 329 -16.20 -16.68 22.10
C ARG A 329 -14.75 -17.15 22.22
N PHE A 330 -14.54 -18.37 22.67
CA PHE A 330 -13.25 -19.05 22.69
C PHE A 330 -13.37 -20.41 21.99
N LEU A 331 -12.25 -21.01 21.64
CA LEU A 331 -12.20 -22.36 21.09
C LEU A 331 -12.04 -23.35 22.26
N ASP A 332 -12.79 -24.41 22.24
CA ASP A 332 -12.50 -25.57 23.11
C ASP A 332 -11.15 -26.21 22.74
N ASP A 333 -10.64 -27.08 23.60
CA ASP A 333 -9.33 -27.71 23.41
C ASP A 333 -9.28 -28.58 22.15
N ALA A 334 -10.38 -29.20 21.75
CA ALA A 334 -10.45 -30.02 20.54
C ALA A 334 -10.35 -29.15 19.28
N ALA A 335 -11.10 -28.04 19.22
CA ALA A 335 -11.04 -27.08 18.11
C ALA A 335 -9.68 -26.37 18.03
N ALA A 336 -9.13 -25.97 19.18
CA ALA A 336 -7.80 -25.36 19.24
C ALA A 336 -6.73 -26.34 18.72
N THR A 337 -6.78 -27.61 19.13
CA THR A 337 -5.86 -28.65 18.68
C THR A 337 -5.97 -28.88 17.16
N LYS A 338 -7.19 -28.93 16.61
CA LYS A 338 -7.41 -29.08 15.17
C LYS A 338 -6.79 -27.91 14.40
N LEU A 339 -7.03 -26.67 14.84
CA LEU A 339 -6.46 -25.49 14.22
C LEU A 339 -4.93 -25.52 14.20
N MET A 340 -4.32 -25.84 15.36
CA MET A 340 -2.86 -25.89 15.48
C MET A 340 -2.24 -26.99 14.61
N ARG A 341 -2.90 -28.16 14.52
CA ARG A 341 -2.46 -29.26 13.64
C ARG A 341 -2.52 -28.85 12.17
N THR A 342 -3.64 -28.27 11.72
CA THR A 342 -3.82 -27.77 10.35
C THR A 342 -2.82 -26.69 10.02
N SER A 343 -2.60 -25.74 10.95
CA SER A 343 -1.62 -24.68 10.77
C SER A 343 -0.19 -25.22 10.59
N ARG A 344 0.23 -26.20 11.35
CA ARG A 344 1.57 -26.79 11.25
C ARG A 344 1.79 -27.55 9.95
N ALA A 345 0.74 -28.12 9.37
CA ALA A 345 0.78 -28.80 8.08
C ALA A 345 0.72 -27.84 6.87
N ASP A 346 0.44 -26.56 7.10
CA ASP A 346 0.31 -25.57 6.03
C ASP A 346 1.66 -25.37 5.30
N PRO A 347 1.70 -25.41 3.96
CA PRO A 347 2.92 -25.14 3.20
C PRO A 347 3.40 -23.69 3.31
N ASP A 348 2.52 -22.74 3.66
CA ASP A 348 2.87 -21.32 3.80
C ASP A 348 3.47 -20.99 5.18
N PRO A 349 4.79 -20.75 5.29
CA PRO A 349 5.45 -20.50 6.55
C PRO A 349 4.94 -19.22 7.24
N LEU A 350 4.50 -18.22 6.48
CA LEU A 350 3.93 -17.00 7.04
C LEU A 350 2.61 -17.28 7.76
N SER A 351 1.72 -18.07 7.17
CA SER A 351 0.46 -18.45 7.80
C SER A 351 0.68 -19.27 9.08
N ARG A 352 1.65 -20.22 9.05
CA ARG A 352 2.04 -20.97 10.25
C ARG A 352 2.49 -20.05 11.37
N LEU A 353 3.42 -19.13 11.08
CA LEU A 353 3.98 -18.20 12.08
C LEU A 353 2.90 -17.26 12.63
N ILE A 354 2.01 -16.74 11.79
CA ILE A 354 0.88 -15.90 12.23
C ILE A 354 0.00 -16.62 13.25
N VAL A 355 -0.39 -17.87 12.97
CA VAL A 355 -1.29 -18.63 13.86
C VAL A 355 -0.58 -19.01 15.15
N GLU A 356 0.65 -19.51 15.09
CA GLU A 356 1.44 -19.88 16.28
C GLU A 356 1.68 -18.67 17.19
N LEU A 357 2.03 -17.49 16.64
CA LEU A 357 2.18 -16.26 17.42
C LEU A 357 0.87 -15.87 18.11
N LEU A 358 -0.24 -15.81 17.37
CA LEU A 358 -1.52 -15.40 17.94
C LEU A 358 -2.02 -16.37 19.00
N ALA A 359 -1.90 -17.68 18.75
CA ALA A 359 -2.41 -18.70 19.64
C ALA A 359 -1.59 -18.84 20.93
N ARG A 360 -0.26 -18.77 20.85
CA ARG A 360 0.62 -19.00 22.01
C ARG A 360 0.91 -17.75 22.83
N THR A 361 0.80 -16.56 22.24
CA THR A 361 1.11 -15.30 22.92
C THR A 361 -0.13 -14.48 23.28
N GLY A 362 -1.26 -14.76 22.62
CA GLY A 362 -2.48 -13.98 22.79
C GLY A 362 -2.38 -12.51 22.41
N ILE A 363 -1.36 -12.10 21.65
CA ILE A 363 -1.18 -10.71 21.21
C ILE A 363 -2.33 -10.25 20.33
N ARG A 364 -2.62 -8.95 20.38
CA ARG A 364 -3.63 -8.35 19.49
C ARG A 364 -3.13 -8.35 18.05
N LYS A 365 -4.04 -8.47 17.08
CA LYS A 365 -3.69 -8.41 15.65
C LYS A 365 -2.85 -7.17 15.29
N GLY A 366 -3.15 -6.03 15.89
CA GLY A 366 -2.37 -4.79 15.68
C GLY A 366 -0.95 -4.91 16.25
N GLU A 367 -0.78 -5.53 17.39
CA GLU A 367 0.52 -5.79 18.01
C GLU A 367 1.34 -6.77 17.17
N LEU A 368 0.74 -7.87 16.69
CA LEU A 368 1.38 -8.78 15.74
C LEU A 368 1.93 -8.05 14.51
N LEU A 369 1.14 -7.18 13.91
CA LEU A 369 1.55 -6.40 12.72
C LEU A 369 2.61 -5.34 13.04
N ALA A 370 2.74 -4.96 14.31
CA ALA A 370 3.71 -4.00 14.78
C ALA A 370 5.05 -4.62 15.20
N LEU A 371 5.14 -5.95 15.38
CA LEU A 371 6.37 -6.63 15.75
C LEU A 371 7.53 -6.28 14.83
N THR A 372 8.70 -6.12 15.42
CA THR A 372 9.96 -5.81 14.74
C THR A 372 10.94 -6.98 14.84
N VAL A 373 11.99 -6.97 14.06
CA VAL A 373 13.00 -8.05 14.03
C VAL A 373 13.77 -8.16 15.35
N ASP A 374 13.85 -7.08 16.13
CA ASP A 374 14.47 -7.00 17.44
C ASP A 374 13.49 -7.26 18.59
N ALA A 375 12.28 -7.78 18.28
CA ALA A 375 11.27 -8.03 19.31
C ALA A 375 11.63 -9.22 20.22
N VAL A 376 12.47 -10.14 19.76
CA VAL A 376 12.97 -11.25 20.59
C VAL A 376 14.14 -10.75 21.44
N VAL A 377 13.99 -10.83 22.75
CA VAL A 377 14.98 -10.34 23.73
C VAL A 377 15.34 -11.49 24.66
N GLN A 378 16.64 -11.64 24.95
CA GLN A 378 17.11 -12.57 25.96
C GLN A 378 17.25 -11.85 27.30
N ILE A 379 16.61 -12.36 28.35
CA ILE A 379 16.73 -11.87 29.72
C ILE A 379 17.13 -13.05 30.60
N GLY A 380 18.35 -13.04 31.10
CA GLY A 380 18.94 -14.18 31.78
C GLY A 380 19.08 -15.37 30.83
N SER A 381 18.57 -16.53 31.22
CA SER A 381 18.57 -17.77 30.40
C SER A 381 17.32 -17.93 29.54
N ALA A 382 16.34 -17.02 29.64
CA ALA A 382 15.06 -17.13 28.94
C ALA A 382 14.90 -16.12 27.81
N TYR A 383 14.14 -16.48 26.79
CA TYR A 383 13.75 -15.59 25.71
C TYR A 383 12.37 -15.00 25.96
N TRP A 384 12.23 -13.75 25.57
CA TRP A 384 11.02 -12.96 25.74
C TRP A 384 10.66 -12.25 24.46
N LEU A 385 9.37 -12.13 24.19
CA LEU A 385 8.85 -11.33 23.08
C LEU A 385 8.42 -9.97 23.62
N ARG A 386 9.13 -8.91 23.22
CA ARG A 386 8.76 -7.54 23.51
C ARG A 386 7.60 -7.13 22.60
N ILE A 387 6.49 -6.82 23.22
CA ILE A 387 5.32 -6.31 22.52
C ILE A 387 5.39 -4.79 22.54
N PRO A 388 5.50 -4.14 21.38
CA PRO A 388 5.58 -2.69 21.31
C PRO A 388 4.30 -2.04 21.83
N VAL A 389 4.41 -0.78 22.25
CA VAL A 389 3.31 0.04 22.77
C VAL A 389 2.04 -0.12 21.94
N GLY A 390 1.03 -0.71 22.57
CA GLY A 390 -0.26 -0.95 21.97
C GLY A 390 -1.29 0.12 22.36
N LYS A 391 -2.58 -0.23 22.27
CA LYS A 391 -3.71 0.66 22.56
C LYS A 391 -3.71 1.23 24.01
N LEU A 392 -3.03 0.56 24.94
CA LEU A 392 -2.95 0.95 26.35
C LEU A 392 -1.65 1.68 26.71
N HIS A 393 -0.83 2.05 25.73
CA HIS A 393 0.41 2.81 25.87
C HIS A 393 1.49 2.17 26.79
N ASN A 394 1.45 0.85 27.03
CA ASN A 394 2.43 0.11 27.79
C ASN A 394 3.11 -0.96 26.94
N ASP A 395 4.45 -1.00 26.98
CA ASP A 395 5.25 -2.13 26.51
C ASP A 395 5.12 -3.26 27.51
N ARG A 396 5.15 -4.51 27.03
CA ARG A 396 5.19 -5.70 27.87
C ARG A 396 6.06 -6.78 27.25
N TYR A 397 6.54 -7.66 28.10
CA TYR A 397 7.28 -8.84 27.71
C TYR A 397 6.45 -10.09 27.90
N ILE A 398 6.43 -10.96 26.91
CA ILE A 398 5.75 -12.27 26.97
C ILE A 398 6.83 -13.33 26.95
N PRO A 399 6.81 -14.33 27.87
CA PRO A 399 7.73 -15.46 27.82
C PRO A 399 7.62 -16.16 26.47
N LEU A 400 8.74 -16.39 25.82
CA LEU A 400 8.78 -17.01 24.50
C LEU A 400 9.10 -18.50 24.64
N HIS A 401 8.15 -19.34 24.19
CA HIS A 401 8.36 -20.78 24.17
C HIS A 401 9.50 -21.13 23.17
N PRO A 402 10.43 -22.04 23.49
CA PRO A 402 11.56 -22.38 22.63
C PRO A 402 11.18 -22.67 21.16
N GLN A 403 10.17 -23.52 20.95
CA GLN A 403 9.68 -23.82 19.59
C GLN A 403 9.21 -22.57 18.82
N LEU A 404 8.62 -21.57 19.51
CA LEU A 404 8.20 -20.35 18.85
C LEU A 404 9.39 -19.46 18.55
N LYS A 405 10.41 -19.50 19.40
CA LYS A 405 11.70 -18.85 19.13
C LYS A 405 12.36 -19.45 17.87
N ASP A 406 12.46 -20.77 17.79
CA ASP A 406 13.03 -21.44 16.63
C ASP A 406 12.28 -21.09 15.32
N MET A 407 10.96 -20.98 15.37
CA MET A 407 10.15 -20.54 14.23
C MET A 407 10.39 -19.08 13.84
N LEU A 408 10.68 -18.22 14.83
CA LEU A 408 11.02 -16.81 14.58
C LEU A 408 12.40 -16.68 13.96
N ASP A 409 13.38 -17.44 14.44
CA ASP A 409 14.72 -17.48 13.87
C ASP A 409 14.67 -18.00 12.43
N ASP A 410 14.02 -19.14 12.20
CA ASP A 410 13.84 -19.69 10.85
C ASP A 410 13.18 -18.69 9.90
N TRP A 411 12.17 -17.96 10.39
CA TRP A 411 11.53 -16.90 9.61
C TRP A 411 12.50 -15.77 9.25
N ILE A 412 13.31 -15.32 10.19
CA ILE A 412 14.27 -14.23 9.99
C ILE A 412 15.38 -14.66 9.05
N ASP A 413 15.90 -15.87 9.23
CA ASP A 413 17.09 -16.35 8.51
C ASP A 413 16.77 -16.83 7.09
N HIS A 414 15.62 -17.49 6.88
CA HIS A 414 15.31 -18.18 5.63
C HIS A 414 14.14 -17.58 4.83
N HIS A 415 13.22 -16.89 5.49
CA HIS A 415 11.98 -16.39 4.84
C HIS A 415 11.93 -14.87 4.72
N ARG A 416 12.71 -14.15 5.50
CA ARG A 416 12.81 -12.70 5.44
C ARG A 416 14.02 -12.27 4.64
N PRO A 417 13.86 -11.53 3.50
CA PRO A 417 15.01 -11.09 2.71
C PRO A 417 15.98 -10.22 3.52
N THR A 418 17.28 -10.38 3.24
CA THR A 418 18.34 -9.56 3.84
C THR A 418 18.35 -8.15 3.24
N GLY A 419 18.91 -7.17 3.96
CA GLY A 419 19.09 -5.81 3.43
C GLY A 419 17.79 -4.97 3.32
N LEU A 420 16.70 -5.41 3.96
CA LEU A 420 15.47 -4.63 4.00
C LEU A 420 15.58 -3.45 4.96
N ARG A 421 15.14 -2.27 4.51
CA ARG A 421 15.03 -1.08 5.38
C ARG A 421 13.87 -1.19 6.38
N SER A 422 12.91 -2.07 6.14
CA SER A 422 11.80 -2.28 7.06
C SER A 422 12.25 -3.07 8.29
N GLN A 423 11.97 -2.55 9.48
CA GLN A 423 12.18 -3.25 10.75
C GLN A 423 11.04 -4.20 11.11
N ARG A 424 9.95 -4.23 10.32
CA ARG A 424 8.81 -5.12 10.61
C ARG A 424 9.21 -6.58 10.48
N LEU A 425 8.83 -7.39 11.48
CA LEU A 425 9.11 -8.82 11.51
C LEU A 425 8.40 -9.55 10.37
N LEU A 426 7.09 -9.35 10.24
CA LEU A 426 6.26 -10.04 9.26
C LEU A 426 6.17 -9.25 7.96
N LEU A 427 6.76 -9.82 6.92
CA LEU A 427 6.76 -9.25 5.57
C LEU A 427 6.21 -10.27 4.57
N GLU A 428 5.53 -9.78 3.56
CA GLU A 428 5.09 -10.53 2.39
C GLU A 428 5.37 -9.69 1.14
N ASN A 429 6.08 -10.25 0.16
CA ASN A 429 6.51 -9.52 -1.03
C ASN A 429 7.23 -8.19 -0.68
N ASN A 430 8.14 -8.25 0.28
CA ASN A 430 8.95 -7.13 0.77
C ASN A 430 8.15 -5.97 1.39
N ARG A 431 6.93 -6.22 1.81
CA ARG A 431 6.04 -5.25 2.46
C ARG A 431 5.53 -5.76 3.80
N PRO A 432 5.27 -4.88 4.76
CA PRO A 432 4.60 -5.28 5.98
C PRO A 432 3.28 -6.00 5.69
N VAL A 433 3.06 -7.10 6.39
CA VAL A 433 1.83 -7.90 6.28
C VAL A 433 0.60 -7.04 6.61
N SER A 434 -0.48 -7.24 5.86
CA SER A 434 -1.72 -6.50 6.08
C SER A 434 -2.63 -7.17 7.10
N SER A 435 -3.49 -6.38 7.76
CA SER A 435 -4.55 -6.91 8.62
C SER A 435 -5.47 -7.90 7.88
N LEU A 436 -5.71 -7.68 6.59
CA LEU A 436 -6.49 -8.58 5.75
C LEU A 436 -5.78 -9.93 5.58
N ARG A 437 -4.45 -9.92 5.32
CA ARG A 437 -3.66 -11.15 5.16
C ARG A 437 -3.74 -12.04 6.40
N VAL A 438 -3.64 -11.45 7.61
CA VAL A 438 -3.79 -12.17 8.87
C VAL A 438 -5.20 -12.78 8.98
N SER A 439 -6.25 -11.99 8.69
CA SER A 439 -7.63 -12.50 8.74
C SER A 439 -7.88 -13.59 7.71
N THR A 440 -7.32 -13.48 6.50
CA THR A 440 -7.45 -14.50 5.45
C THR A 440 -6.75 -15.80 5.84
N ALA A 441 -5.54 -15.73 6.43
CA ALA A 441 -4.84 -16.93 6.92
C ALA A 441 -5.66 -17.67 7.98
N LEU A 442 -6.16 -16.94 8.98
CA LEU A 442 -7.01 -17.53 10.03
C LEU A 442 -8.29 -18.13 9.46
N SER A 443 -9.00 -17.42 8.59
CA SER A 443 -10.25 -17.89 7.99
C SER A 443 -10.05 -19.14 7.14
N ARG A 444 -8.98 -19.19 6.34
CA ARG A 444 -8.63 -20.35 5.52
C ARG A 444 -8.32 -21.58 6.39
N LEU A 445 -7.39 -21.43 7.33
CA LEU A 445 -6.94 -22.53 8.18
C LEU A 445 -8.04 -23.03 9.11
N SER A 446 -8.91 -22.17 9.62
CA SER A 446 -10.03 -22.57 10.44
C SER A 446 -11.11 -23.32 9.63
N HIS A 447 -11.32 -22.94 8.37
CA HIS A 447 -12.20 -23.64 7.46
C HIS A 447 -11.63 -25.03 7.10
N GLU A 448 -10.35 -25.12 6.78
CA GLU A 448 -9.65 -26.38 6.51
C GLU A 448 -9.66 -27.32 7.72
N ALA A 449 -9.58 -26.77 8.95
CA ALA A 449 -9.71 -27.52 10.20
C ALA A 449 -11.15 -27.95 10.53
N GLY A 450 -12.15 -27.49 9.75
CA GLY A 450 -13.57 -27.81 9.99
C GLY A 450 -14.16 -27.20 11.26
N ILE A 451 -13.60 -26.07 11.76
CA ILE A 451 -14.04 -25.43 13.02
C ILE A 451 -14.77 -24.09 12.81
N GLY A 452 -15.11 -23.77 11.56
CA GLY A 452 -15.78 -22.52 11.22
C GLY A 452 -14.84 -21.30 11.23
N HIS A 453 -15.43 -20.09 11.35
CA HIS A 453 -14.65 -18.86 11.29
C HIS A 453 -13.99 -18.52 12.63
N VAL A 454 -12.67 -18.40 12.63
CA VAL A 454 -11.85 -18.02 13.79
C VAL A 454 -11.19 -16.66 13.58
N THR A 455 -11.18 -15.84 14.62
CA THR A 455 -10.54 -14.51 14.64
C THR A 455 -9.36 -14.47 15.60
N ALA A 456 -8.44 -13.54 15.40
CA ALA A 456 -7.33 -13.30 16.32
C ALA A 456 -7.81 -13.02 17.76
N HIS A 457 -8.97 -12.36 17.89
CA HIS A 457 -9.54 -12.07 19.20
C HIS A 457 -10.04 -13.33 19.93
N GLN A 458 -10.64 -14.28 19.18
CA GLN A 458 -11.02 -15.58 19.74
C GLN A 458 -9.79 -16.37 20.22
N LEU A 459 -8.69 -16.40 19.48
CA LEU A 459 -7.45 -17.05 19.92
C LEU A 459 -6.92 -16.46 21.22
N ARG A 460 -6.97 -15.15 21.36
CA ARG A 460 -6.60 -14.48 22.61
C ARG A 460 -7.53 -14.88 23.77
N HIS A 461 -8.85 -14.94 23.55
CA HIS A 461 -9.79 -15.43 24.57
C HIS A 461 -9.56 -16.91 24.90
N THR A 462 -9.25 -17.74 23.90
CA THR A 462 -8.89 -19.14 24.08
C THR A 462 -7.70 -19.29 25.02
N LEU A 463 -6.61 -18.53 24.76
CA LEU A 463 -5.43 -18.54 25.62
C LEU A 463 -5.78 -18.10 27.06
N ALA A 464 -6.55 -17.01 27.22
CA ALA A 464 -6.97 -16.53 28.52
C ALA A 464 -7.77 -17.59 29.29
N THR A 465 -8.77 -18.20 28.66
CA THR A 465 -9.59 -19.25 29.27
C THR A 465 -8.77 -20.49 29.64
N GLN A 466 -7.87 -20.92 28.76
CA GLN A 466 -6.99 -22.06 29.03
C GLN A 466 -6.01 -21.74 30.19
N ALA A 467 -5.51 -20.50 30.26
CA ALA A 467 -4.63 -20.08 31.37
C ALA A 467 -5.38 -20.07 32.71
N ILE A 468 -6.62 -19.56 32.74
CA ILE A 468 -7.48 -19.62 33.95
C ILE A 468 -7.72 -21.08 34.39
N ASN A 469 -8.13 -21.94 33.45
CA ASN A 469 -8.42 -23.33 33.72
C ASN A 469 -7.19 -24.13 34.21
N ARG A 470 -5.98 -23.62 33.92
CA ARG A 470 -4.71 -24.18 34.41
C ARG A 470 -4.20 -23.52 35.69
N GLY A 471 -5.00 -22.65 36.32
CA GLY A 471 -4.71 -22.07 37.62
C GLY A 471 -3.86 -20.80 37.57
N MET A 472 -3.69 -20.16 36.40
CA MET A 472 -3.01 -18.87 36.32
C MET A 472 -3.88 -17.78 36.94
N SER A 473 -3.30 -16.90 37.79
CA SER A 473 -4.03 -15.79 38.39
C SER A 473 -4.51 -14.78 37.35
N ILE A 474 -5.61 -14.10 37.63
CA ILE A 474 -6.17 -13.05 36.77
C ILE A 474 -5.16 -11.94 36.53
N ASP A 475 -4.39 -11.57 37.57
CA ASP A 475 -3.35 -10.54 37.46
C ASP A 475 -2.23 -10.96 36.51
N ALA A 476 -1.78 -12.22 36.61
CA ALA A 476 -0.77 -12.75 35.69
C ALA A 476 -1.28 -12.79 34.24
N ILE A 477 -2.56 -13.14 34.03
CA ILE A 477 -3.19 -13.12 32.71
C ILE A 477 -3.31 -11.67 32.20
N ALA A 478 -3.70 -10.72 33.06
CA ALA A 478 -3.76 -9.30 32.70
C ALA A 478 -2.38 -8.77 32.31
N ALA A 479 -1.34 -9.11 33.06
CA ALA A 479 0.04 -8.74 32.73
C ALA A 479 0.52 -9.34 31.40
N LEU A 480 0.17 -10.61 31.13
CA LEU A 480 0.52 -11.30 29.89
C LEU A 480 -0.18 -10.69 28.69
N LEU A 481 -1.47 -10.42 28.82
CA LEU A 481 -2.29 -9.97 27.70
C LEU A 481 -2.29 -8.44 27.54
N GLY A 482 -2.13 -7.67 28.59
CA GLY A 482 -2.15 -6.20 28.55
C GLY A 482 -3.53 -5.61 28.34
#